data_4b11395b75b802dfc298a3eaaaa83066
#
_entry.id   4b11395b75b802dfc298a3eaaaa83066
#
_cell.length_a   1.000
_cell.length_b   1.000
_cell.length_c   1.000
_cell.angle_alpha   90.00
_cell.angle_beta   90.00
_cell.angle_gamma   90.00
#
_symmetry.space_group_name_H-M   'P 1'
#
loop_
_entity.id
_entity.type
_entity.pdbx_description
1 polymer ?
#
loop_
_entity_poly.entity_id
_entity_poly.type
_entity_poly.pdbx_seq_one_letter_code
_entity_poly.pdbx_strand_id
1 'polypeptide(L)'
;MANIGELSVDITADVKDFEQGLDRAERRAGQFESRVQRVAQGLTRAGKTLTVGLTTPIVALGGVMVKAASDFNESLNAVNVVFGDSADTITSWGKTATRQVGLTRTQINRAATVIGSQLQNMGFAADDAAEETINLTKRAADMASVFNTTVDDALTAIQAGLRGEIDPLERFGVGLSAAAVQAKAVEDGLIGAGQEMTDQIKLVARLRLLYEQTEKVQGDFVNTSDDLATSFRNLQTDLGEVAIELGEELLPIAKDIVSTLRDW
;
A
#
# COMPACT_ATOMS: atom_id res chain seq x y z
N MET A 1 24.75 44.71 46.22
CA MET A 1 23.75 43.67 45.93
C MET A 1 23.22 43.99 44.57
N ALA A 2 23.63 43.23 43.56
CA ALA A 2 23.18 43.41 42.19
C ALA A 2 21.82 42.68 42.01
N ASN A 3 20.81 43.47 41.62
CA ASN A 3 19.48 42.97 41.35
C ASN A 3 19.47 42.30 39.96
N ILE A 4 19.32 40.99 39.91
CA ILE A 4 19.19 40.25 38.68
C ILE A 4 17.71 40.42 38.24
N GLY A 5 17.51 41.19 37.16
CA GLY A 5 16.17 41.44 36.62
C GLY A 5 15.49 40.14 36.25
N GLU A 6 14.22 40.04 36.58
CA GLU A 6 13.32 38.96 36.23
C GLU A 6 13.11 38.99 34.70
N LEU A 7 13.57 37.95 33.98
CA LEU A 7 13.33 37.78 32.56
C LEU A 7 12.03 37.02 32.41
N SER A 8 10.92 37.71 32.14
CA SER A 8 9.67 37.08 31.77
C SER A 8 9.66 36.90 30.25
N VAL A 9 9.65 35.66 29.79
CA VAL A 9 9.46 35.30 28.37
C VAL A 9 8.00 34.99 28.16
N ASP A 10 7.28 35.90 27.50
CA ASP A 10 5.91 35.64 27.05
C ASP A 10 5.98 34.82 25.73
N ILE A 11 5.69 33.52 25.81
CA ILE A 11 5.55 32.65 24.65
C ILE A 11 4.16 32.84 24.10
N THR A 12 3.97 33.75 23.13
CA THR A 12 2.75 33.87 22.34
C THR A 12 2.89 32.98 21.10
N ALA A 13 2.50 31.70 21.23
CA ALA A 13 2.30 30.87 20.05
C ALA A 13 0.98 31.30 19.40
N ASP A 14 1.01 31.60 18.08
CA ASP A 14 -0.22 31.79 17.31
C ASP A 14 -0.82 30.39 17.06
N VAL A 15 -1.74 29.99 17.95
CA VAL A 15 -2.39 28.67 17.92
C VAL A 15 -3.60 28.62 17.01
N LYS A 16 -3.93 29.71 16.28
CA LYS A 16 -5.12 29.75 15.41
C LYS A 16 -5.13 28.69 14.32
N ASP A 17 -4.00 28.49 13.65
CA ASP A 17 -3.88 27.49 12.60
C ASP A 17 -3.91 26.06 13.16
N PHE A 18 -3.36 25.89 14.37
CA PHE A 18 -3.45 24.63 15.12
C PHE A 18 -4.89 24.32 15.55
N GLU A 19 -5.61 25.30 16.11
CA GLU A 19 -7.01 25.16 16.50
C GLU A 19 -7.89 24.86 15.28
N GLN A 20 -7.70 25.55 14.15
CA GLN A 20 -8.41 25.27 12.91
C GLN A 20 -8.07 23.91 12.31
N GLY A 21 -6.83 23.44 12.44
CA GLY A 21 -6.40 22.11 12.06
C GLY A 21 -7.07 21.05 12.93
N LEU A 22 -7.09 21.29 14.25
CA LEU A 22 -7.75 20.41 15.21
C LEU A 22 -9.27 20.33 14.98
N ASP A 23 -9.93 21.47 14.73
CA ASP A 23 -11.36 21.54 14.39
C ASP A 23 -11.70 20.81 13.08
N ARG A 24 -10.80 20.86 12.08
CA ARG A 24 -10.97 20.10 10.84
C ARG A 24 -10.78 18.61 11.07
N ALA A 25 -9.78 18.22 11.85
CA ALA A 25 -9.53 16.84 12.24
C ALA A 25 -10.70 16.28 13.08
N GLU A 26 -11.26 17.07 13.99
CA GLU A 26 -12.40 16.68 14.83
C GLU A 26 -13.69 16.50 14.01
N ARG A 27 -13.97 17.41 13.06
CA ARG A 27 -15.09 17.26 12.13
C ARG A 27 -14.98 16.03 11.23
N ARG A 28 -13.77 15.71 10.74
CA ARG A 28 -13.52 14.50 9.94
C ARG A 28 -13.54 13.24 10.78
N ALA A 29 -13.02 13.30 12.01
CA ALA A 29 -13.12 12.19 12.96
C ALA A 29 -14.60 11.88 13.29
N GLY A 30 -15.46 12.90 13.44
CA GLY A 30 -16.91 12.73 13.63
C GLY A 30 -17.61 12.13 12.38
N GLN A 31 -17.17 12.51 11.17
CA GLN A 31 -17.65 11.87 9.93
C GLN A 31 -17.17 10.44 9.79
N PHE A 32 -15.95 10.15 10.25
CA PHE A 32 -15.39 8.82 10.32
C PHE A 32 -16.17 7.95 11.32
N GLU A 33 -16.40 8.43 12.54
CA GLU A 33 -17.24 7.75 13.53
C GLU A 33 -18.61 7.38 12.96
N SER A 34 -19.22 8.31 12.21
CA SER A 34 -20.51 8.07 11.53
C SER A 34 -20.43 7.03 10.42
N ARG A 35 -19.27 6.89 9.73
CA ARG A 35 -19.02 5.84 8.72
C ARG A 35 -18.77 4.50 9.39
N VAL A 36 -17.91 4.46 10.43
CA VAL A 36 -17.64 3.26 11.23
C VAL A 36 -18.92 2.75 11.89
N GLN A 37 -19.76 3.64 12.44
CA GLN A 37 -21.04 3.25 13.03
C GLN A 37 -22.01 2.67 11.98
N ARG A 38 -22.05 3.18 10.76
CA ARG A 38 -22.86 2.61 9.66
C ARG A 38 -22.36 1.23 9.25
N VAL A 39 -21.06 1.03 9.16
CA VAL A 39 -20.46 -0.27 8.86
C VAL A 39 -20.65 -1.23 10.05
N ALA A 40 -20.44 -0.76 11.29
CA ALA A 40 -20.67 -1.54 12.50
C ALA A 40 -22.15 -1.95 12.65
N GLN A 41 -23.09 -1.09 12.27
CA GLN A 41 -24.54 -1.43 12.25
C GLN A 41 -24.87 -2.49 11.19
N GLY A 42 -24.14 -2.51 10.07
CA GLY A 42 -24.19 -3.60 9.10
C GLY A 42 -23.66 -4.92 9.67
N LEU A 43 -22.61 -4.84 10.49
CA LEU A 43 -21.96 -5.97 11.15
C LEU A 43 -22.67 -6.43 12.45
N THR A 44 -23.47 -5.56 13.11
CA THR A 44 -24.19 -5.89 14.37
C THR A 44 -25.33 -6.88 14.18
N ARG A 45 -25.68 -7.26 12.98
CA ARG A 45 -26.48 -8.47 12.76
C ARG A 45 -25.72 -9.75 13.02
N ALA A 46 -24.37 -9.69 13.16
CA ALA A 46 -23.51 -10.86 13.33
C ALA A 46 -22.71 -10.93 14.67
N GLY A 47 -22.74 -9.90 15.55
CA GLY A 47 -21.99 -10.04 16.81
C GLY A 47 -21.82 -8.75 17.63
N LYS A 48 -22.23 -8.82 18.91
CA LYS A 48 -22.27 -7.73 19.90
C LYS A 48 -20.91 -7.33 20.54
N THR A 49 -19.75 -7.58 19.95
CA THR A 49 -18.47 -7.55 20.71
C THR A 49 -17.44 -6.49 20.28
N LEU A 50 -17.74 -5.56 19.36
CA LEU A 50 -16.75 -4.59 18.84
C LEU A 50 -16.83 -3.17 19.42
N THR A 51 -17.64 -2.91 20.44
CA THR A 51 -17.92 -1.54 20.91
C THR A 51 -17.00 -1.01 22.02
N VAL A 52 -16.00 -1.76 22.49
CA VAL A 52 -15.23 -1.39 23.71
C VAL A 52 -13.81 -0.87 23.42
N GLY A 53 -13.34 -0.86 22.19
CA GLY A 53 -11.95 -0.53 21.83
C GLY A 53 -11.67 0.86 21.20
N LEU A 54 -12.66 1.70 20.95
CA LEU A 54 -12.52 2.87 20.09
C LEU A 54 -12.34 4.23 20.81
N THR A 55 -12.25 4.25 22.13
CA THR A 55 -11.94 5.48 22.89
C THR A 55 -10.46 5.57 23.26
N THR A 56 -9.60 5.67 22.26
CA THR A 56 -8.19 6.03 22.47
C THR A 56 -8.08 7.56 22.50
N PRO A 57 -7.29 8.15 23.41
CA PRO A 57 -7.18 9.61 23.51
C PRO A 57 -6.70 10.24 22.19
N ILE A 58 -7.29 11.35 21.81
CA ILE A 58 -7.05 12.11 20.56
C ILE A 58 -5.56 12.40 20.32
N VAL A 59 -4.75 12.54 21.37
CA VAL A 59 -3.31 12.79 21.28
C VAL A 59 -2.52 11.58 20.71
N ALA A 60 -2.94 10.36 21.05
CA ALA A 60 -2.33 9.15 20.46
C ALA A 60 -2.70 9.00 18.97
N LEU A 61 -3.94 9.40 18.61
CA LEU A 61 -4.39 9.41 17.21
C LEU A 61 -3.61 10.40 16.36
N GLY A 62 -3.31 11.61 16.85
CA GLY A 62 -2.53 12.62 16.12
C GLY A 62 -1.14 12.11 15.71
N GLY A 63 -0.44 11.42 16.61
CA GLY A 63 0.86 10.81 16.31
C GLY A 63 0.79 9.71 15.25
N VAL A 64 -0.24 8.88 15.30
CA VAL A 64 -0.47 7.81 14.30
C VAL A 64 -0.80 8.41 12.93
N MET A 65 -1.63 9.45 12.88
CA MET A 65 -2.02 10.12 11.64
C MET A 65 -0.84 10.84 10.98
N VAL A 66 -0.06 11.61 11.75
CA VAL A 66 1.16 12.27 11.24
C VAL A 66 2.16 11.24 10.71
N LYS A 67 2.32 10.11 11.42
CA LYS A 67 3.17 9.01 10.94
C LYS A 67 2.62 8.41 9.64
N ALA A 68 1.33 8.15 9.55
CA ALA A 68 0.72 7.58 8.34
C ALA A 68 0.92 8.49 7.11
N ALA A 69 0.76 9.82 7.27
CA ALA A 69 1.03 10.78 6.21
C ALA A 69 2.53 10.89 5.87
N SER A 70 3.41 10.82 6.87
CA SER A 70 4.85 10.78 6.63
C SER A 70 5.25 9.53 5.85
N ASP A 71 4.75 8.36 6.25
CA ASP A 71 4.98 7.08 5.57
C ASP A 71 4.43 7.09 4.14
N PHE A 72 3.27 7.73 3.93
CA PHE A 72 2.69 7.91 2.60
C PHE A 72 3.58 8.79 1.72
N ASN A 73 4.00 9.98 2.20
CA ASN A 73 4.85 10.89 1.46
C ASN A 73 6.21 10.26 1.11
N GLU A 74 6.78 9.48 2.03
CA GLU A 74 8.01 8.72 1.77
C GLU A 74 7.77 7.66 0.68
N SER A 75 6.67 6.92 0.74
CA SER A 75 6.32 5.92 -0.25
C SER A 75 6.06 6.54 -1.63
N LEU A 76 5.42 7.71 -1.67
CA LEU A 76 5.19 8.47 -2.89
C LEU A 76 6.51 8.94 -3.53
N ASN A 77 7.43 9.46 -2.70
CA ASN A 77 8.76 9.83 -3.17
C ASN A 77 9.52 8.63 -3.76
N ALA A 78 9.43 7.46 -3.13
CA ALA A 78 10.04 6.23 -3.64
C ALA A 78 9.49 5.82 -5.01
N VAL A 79 8.18 5.93 -5.24
CA VAL A 79 7.56 5.70 -6.55
C VAL A 79 8.10 6.69 -7.59
N ASN A 80 8.19 7.99 -7.24
CA ASN A 80 8.73 9.01 -8.14
C ASN A 80 10.20 8.73 -8.52
N VAL A 81 11.01 8.28 -7.57
CA VAL A 81 12.42 7.91 -7.82
C VAL A 81 12.53 6.72 -8.76
N VAL A 82 11.68 5.70 -8.58
CA VAL A 82 11.75 4.47 -9.38
C VAL A 82 11.17 4.66 -10.78
N PHE A 83 10.02 5.32 -10.91
CA PHE A 83 9.29 5.39 -12.17
C PHE A 83 9.48 6.70 -12.94
N GLY A 84 10.04 7.75 -12.31
CA GLY A 84 10.25 9.06 -12.97
C GLY A 84 8.94 9.60 -13.55
N ASP A 85 8.94 9.88 -14.83
CA ASP A 85 7.78 10.43 -15.56
C ASP A 85 6.58 9.47 -15.59
N SER A 86 6.81 8.17 -15.40
CA SER A 86 5.75 7.14 -15.36
C SER A 86 5.14 6.95 -13.95
N ALA A 87 5.60 7.67 -12.92
CA ALA A 87 5.11 7.59 -11.54
C ALA A 87 3.60 7.90 -11.43
N ASP A 88 3.11 8.80 -12.26
CA ASP A 88 1.69 9.17 -12.30
C ASP A 88 0.76 7.99 -12.65
N THR A 89 1.23 7.01 -13.42
CA THR A 89 0.49 5.79 -13.73
C THR A 89 0.17 5.01 -12.46
N ILE A 90 1.16 4.81 -11.59
CA ILE A 90 0.98 4.12 -10.30
C ILE A 90 0.13 4.94 -9.33
N THR A 91 0.46 6.23 -9.16
CA THR A 91 -0.18 7.06 -8.14
C THR A 91 -1.63 7.38 -8.46
N SER A 92 -1.95 7.59 -9.74
CA SER A 92 -3.34 7.81 -10.20
C SER A 92 -4.17 6.55 -10.07
N TRP A 93 -3.62 5.38 -10.44
CA TRP A 93 -4.29 4.11 -10.21
C TRP A 93 -4.50 3.85 -8.71
N GLY A 94 -3.49 4.09 -7.88
CA GLY A 94 -3.54 3.89 -6.44
C GLY A 94 -4.67 4.65 -5.74
N LYS A 95 -5.06 5.84 -6.24
CA LYS A 95 -6.19 6.62 -5.70
C LYS A 95 -7.55 5.91 -5.81
N THR A 96 -7.71 5.03 -6.77
CA THR A 96 -8.98 4.34 -7.05
C THR A 96 -8.92 2.84 -6.74
N ALA A 97 -7.72 2.29 -6.60
CA ALA A 97 -7.50 0.85 -6.52
C ALA A 97 -7.58 0.28 -5.10
N THR A 98 -7.54 1.11 -4.05
CA THR A 98 -7.47 0.67 -2.65
C THR A 98 -8.51 -0.41 -2.33
N ARG A 99 -9.76 -0.23 -2.76
CA ARG A 99 -10.83 -1.20 -2.57
C ARG A 99 -10.81 -2.37 -3.54
N GLN A 100 -10.15 -2.20 -4.70
CA GLN A 100 -10.06 -3.25 -5.71
C GLN A 100 -9.00 -4.28 -5.38
N VAL A 101 -7.99 -3.90 -4.58
CA VAL A 101 -6.87 -4.77 -4.21
C VAL A 101 -6.70 -4.94 -2.70
N GLY A 102 -7.52 -4.27 -1.88
CA GLY A 102 -7.47 -4.38 -0.42
C GLY A 102 -6.18 -3.84 0.21
N LEU A 103 -5.54 -2.86 -0.42
CA LEU A 103 -4.31 -2.22 0.02
C LEU A 103 -4.49 -0.71 0.17
N THR A 104 -3.86 -0.10 1.17
CA THR A 104 -3.74 1.36 1.27
C THR A 104 -2.82 1.91 0.18
N ARG A 105 -2.94 3.21 -0.14
CA ARG A 105 -2.04 3.89 -1.09
C ARG A 105 -0.56 3.72 -0.69
N THR A 106 -0.25 3.78 0.59
CA THR A 106 1.11 3.54 1.09
C THR A 106 1.61 2.14 0.76
N GLN A 107 0.76 1.11 0.95
CA GLN A 107 1.11 -0.28 0.62
C GLN A 107 1.25 -0.48 -0.89
N ILE A 108 0.34 0.10 -1.69
CA ILE A 108 0.43 0.10 -3.16
C ILE A 108 1.76 0.71 -3.61
N ASN A 109 2.12 1.88 -3.09
CA ASN A 109 3.37 2.56 -3.45
C ASN A 109 4.60 1.73 -3.07
N ARG A 110 4.62 1.14 -1.88
CA ARG A 110 5.74 0.29 -1.43
C ARG A 110 5.88 -0.95 -2.32
N ALA A 111 4.78 -1.64 -2.60
CA ALA A 111 4.76 -2.79 -3.51
C ALA A 111 5.25 -2.39 -4.90
N ALA A 112 4.74 -1.29 -5.43
CA ALA A 112 5.13 -0.75 -6.74
C ALA A 112 6.62 -0.41 -6.80
N THR A 113 7.16 0.23 -5.77
CA THR A 113 8.60 0.54 -5.71
C THR A 113 9.47 -0.71 -5.84
N VAL A 114 9.12 -1.77 -5.11
CA VAL A 114 9.91 -3.02 -5.13
C VAL A 114 9.77 -3.76 -6.46
N ILE A 115 8.53 -3.97 -6.92
CA ILE A 115 8.25 -4.69 -8.18
C ILE A 115 8.80 -3.91 -9.37
N GLY A 116 8.54 -2.60 -9.43
CA GLY A 116 9.01 -1.74 -10.51
C GLY A 116 10.53 -1.69 -10.62
N SER A 117 11.24 -1.55 -9.48
CA SER A 117 12.69 -1.63 -9.45
C SER A 117 13.20 -2.98 -9.97
N GLN A 118 12.53 -4.06 -9.60
CA GLN A 118 12.90 -5.42 -10.03
C GLN A 118 12.70 -5.58 -11.54
N LEU A 119 11.57 -5.14 -12.09
CA LEU A 119 11.26 -5.20 -13.52
C LEU A 119 12.25 -4.35 -14.34
N GLN A 120 12.53 -3.11 -13.90
CA GLN A 120 13.48 -2.22 -14.59
C GLN A 120 14.91 -2.76 -14.54
N ASN A 121 15.35 -3.33 -13.41
CA ASN A 121 16.65 -3.99 -13.30
C ASN A 121 16.79 -5.19 -14.27
N MET A 122 15.68 -5.77 -14.70
CA MET A 122 15.61 -6.85 -15.66
C MET A 122 15.32 -6.37 -17.11
N GLY A 123 15.35 -5.04 -17.34
CA GLY A 123 15.32 -4.43 -18.67
C GLY A 123 13.96 -3.95 -19.14
N PHE A 124 12.93 -3.88 -18.28
CA PHE A 124 11.68 -3.21 -18.63
C PHE A 124 11.86 -1.69 -18.66
N ALA A 125 11.23 -1.02 -19.61
CA ALA A 125 11.09 0.43 -19.59
C ALA A 125 10.22 0.86 -18.40
N ALA A 126 10.33 2.11 -17.93
CA ALA A 126 9.63 2.55 -16.72
C ALA A 126 8.10 2.53 -16.85
N ASP A 127 7.58 2.84 -18.03
CA ASP A 127 6.16 2.78 -18.38
C ASP A 127 5.64 1.34 -18.40
N ASP A 128 6.32 0.43 -19.10
CA ASP A 128 5.99 -1.01 -19.11
C ASP A 128 6.06 -1.61 -17.70
N ALA A 129 7.08 -1.22 -16.92
CA ALA A 129 7.22 -1.66 -15.54
C ALA A 129 6.09 -1.14 -14.64
N ALA A 130 5.59 0.07 -14.88
CA ALA A 130 4.46 0.62 -14.14
C ALA A 130 3.16 -0.15 -14.44
N GLU A 131 2.86 -0.41 -15.70
CA GLU A 131 1.70 -1.19 -16.11
C GLU A 131 1.76 -2.62 -15.59
N GLU A 132 2.90 -3.27 -15.73
CA GLU A 132 3.10 -4.64 -15.24
C GLU A 132 3.00 -4.73 -13.71
N THR A 133 3.50 -3.73 -12.99
CA THR A 133 3.35 -3.63 -11.53
C THR A 133 1.87 -3.58 -11.11
N ILE A 134 1.05 -2.81 -11.82
CA ILE A 134 -0.40 -2.75 -11.59
C ILE A 134 -1.03 -4.13 -11.82
N ASN A 135 -0.68 -4.80 -12.90
CA ASN A 135 -1.23 -6.10 -13.25
C ASN A 135 -0.84 -7.17 -12.20
N LEU A 136 0.40 -7.18 -11.77
CA LEU A 136 0.87 -8.08 -10.71
C LEU A 136 0.21 -7.79 -9.35
N THR A 137 -0.05 -6.52 -9.02
CA THR A 137 -0.74 -6.17 -7.78
C THR A 137 -2.20 -6.64 -7.80
N LYS A 138 -2.90 -6.50 -8.92
CA LYS A 138 -4.25 -7.06 -9.09
C LYS A 138 -4.23 -8.58 -8.98
N ARG A 139 -3.28 -9.23 -9.63
CA ARG A 139 -3.13 -10.69 -9.58
C ARG A 139 -2.86 -11.18 -8.16
N ALA A 140 -2.04 -10.44 -7.40
CA ALA A 140 -1.79 -10.75 -5.99
C ALA A 140 -3.06 -10.65 -5.12
N ALA A 141 -3.90 -9.64 -5.37
CA ALA A 141 -5.18 -9.51 -4.68
C ALA A 141 -6.11 -10.70 -4.97
N ASP A 142 -6.23 -11.11 -6.23
CA ASP A 142 -7.02 -12.27 -6.62
C ASP A 142 -6.49 -13.57 -6.00
N MET A 143 -5.17 -13.78 -6.02
CA MET A 143 -4.54 -14.93 -5.38
C MET A 143 -4.79 -14.91 -3.86
N ALA A 144 -4.65 -13.75 -3.21
CA ALA A 144 -4.89 -13.61 -1.78
C ALA A 144 -6.34 -13.94 -1.40
N SER A 145 -7.30 -13.58 -2.25
CA SER A 145 -8.71 -13.88 -2.06
C SER A 145 -8.97 -15.39 -2.10
N VAL A 146 -8.58 -16.05 -3.19
CA VAL A 146 -8.80 -17.49 -3.38
C VAL A 146 -8.09 -18.34 -2.32
N PHE A 147 -6.87 -17.98 -1.96
CA PHE A 147 -6.04 -18.76 -1.01
C PHE A 147 -6.18 -18.29 0.45
N ASN A 148 -7.12 -17.38 0.74
CA ASN A 148 -7.41 -16.86 2.07
C ASN A 148 -6.16 -16.39 2.84
N THR A 149 -5.36 -15.55 2.17
CA THR A 149 -4.13 -14.96 2.73
C THR A 149 -4.15 -13.43 2.56
N THR A 150 -3.07 -12.75 2.94
CA THR A 150 -2.94 -11.31 2.73
C THR A 150 -2.42 -10.99 1.32
N VAL A 151 -2.78 -9.82 0.79
CA VAL A 151 -2.24 -9.36 -0.50
C VAL A 151 -0.72 -9.15 -0.41
N ASP A 152 -0.21 -8.70 0.73
CA ASP A 152 1.24 -8.55 0.97
C ASP A 152 1.98 -9.91 0.89
N ASP A 153 1.37 -10.98 1.40
CA ASP A 153 1.93 -12.34 1.29
C ASP A 153 1.98 -12.82 -0.17
N ALA A 154 0.90 -12.56 -0.93
CA ALA A 154 0.85 -12.92 -2.34
C ALA A 154 1.84 -12.10 -3.17
N LEU A 155 1.96 -10.78 -2.91
CA LEU A 155 2.96 -9.91 -3.53
C LEU A 155 4.39 -10.39 -3.23
N THR A 156 4.66 -10.73 -1.98
CA THR A 156 5.98 -11.25 -1.57
C THR A 156 6.31 -12.54 -2.32
N ALA A 157 5.34 -13.45 -2.46
CA ALA A 157 5.51 -14.69 -3.22
C ALA A 157 5.77 -14.41 -4.71
N ILE A 158 5.02 -13.50 -5.33
CA ILE A 158 5.23 -13.08 -6.72
C ILE A 158 6.64 -12.49 -6.90
N GLN A 159 7.05 -11.56 -6.04
CA GLN A 159 8.39 -10.97 -6.09
C GLN A 159 9.51 -12.01 -5.98
N ALA A 160 9.36 -12.98 -5.08
CA ALA A 160 10.29 -14.10 -4.93
C ALA A 160 10.33 -14.95 -6.21
N GLY A 161 9.17 -15.31 -6.76
CA GLY A 161 9.05 -16.06 -8.00
C GLY A 161 9.70 -15.39 -9.20
N LEU A 162 9.55 -14.06 -9.32
CA LEU A 162 10.20 -13.28 -10.37
C LEU A 162 11.75 -13.35 -10.25
N ARG A 163 12.29 -13.38 -9.04
CA ARG A 163 13.73 -13.61 -8.80
C ARG A 163 14.18 -15.04 -9.08
N GLY A 164 13.23 -15.98 -9.14
CA GLY A 164 13.48 -17.40 -9.37
C GLY A 164 13.45 -18.28 -8.12
N GLU A 165 12.94 -17.74 -7.02
CA GLU A 165 12.64 -18.47 -5.79
C GLU A 165 11.24 -19.09 -5.94
N ILE A 166 11.17 -20.42 -6.11
CA ILE A 166 9.90 -21.09 -6.46
C ILE A 166 9.01 -21.42 -5.26
N ASP A 167 9.60 -21.77 -4.12
CA ASP A 167 8.87 -22.26 -2.95
C ASP A 167 7.73 -21.34 -2.48
N PRO A 168 7.88 -19.98 -2.43
CA PRO A 168 6.80 -19.11 -1.99
C PRO A 168 5.55 -19.13 -2.87
N LEU A 169 5.71 -19.44 -4.17
CA LEU A 169 4.59 -19.50 -5.12
C LEU A 169 3.90 -20.86 -5.16
N GLU A 170 4.56 -21.94 -4.71
CA GLU A 170 3.97 -23.29 -4.71
C GLU A 170 2.69 -23.38 -3.88
N ARG A 171 2.63 -22.62 -2.75
CA ARG A 171 1.41 -22.55 -1.92
C ARG A 171 0.21 -21.95 -2.63
N PHE A 172 0.45 -21.23 -3.74
CA PHE A 172 -0.59 -20.69 -4.63
C PHE A 172 -0.82 -21.56 -5.87
N GLY A 173 -0.24 -22.76 -5.88
CA GLY A 173 -0.35 -23.69 -7.01
C GLY A 173 0.46 -23.27 -8.25
N VAL A 174 1.39 -22.33 -8.11
CA VAL A 174 2.22 -21.83 -9.21
C VAL A 174 3.59 -22.49 -9.17
N GLY A 175 3.91 -23.24 -10.23
CA GLY A 175 5.19 -23.94 -10.41
C GLY A 175 6.08 -23.25 -11.43
N LEU A 176 7.17 -22.65 -10.97
CA LEU A 176 8.17 -21.95 -11.81
C LEU A 176 9.50 -22.70 -11.86
N SER A 177 9.48 -24.03 -11.95
CA SER A 177 10.74 -24.80 -12.05
C SER A 177 11.56 -24.38 -13.26
N ALA A 178 12.89 -24.51 -13.19
CA ALA A 178 13.77 -24.16 -14.30
C ALA A 178 13.37 -24.85 -15.62
N ALA A 179 12.92 -26.10 -15.54
CA ALA A 179 12.44 -26.84 -16.70
C ALA A 179 11.13 -26.24 -17.28
N ALA A 180 10.18 -25.86 -16.43
CA ALA A 180 8.93 -25.21 -16.86
C ALA A 180 9.21 -23.86 -17.51
N VAL A 181 10.08 -23.04 -16.92
CA VAL A 181 10.47 -21.73 -17.46
C VAL A 181 11.17 -21.88 -18.82
N GLN A 182 12.06 -22.88 -18.95
CA GLN A 182 12.72 -23.19 -20.23
C GLN A 182 11.71 -23.64 -21.30
N ALA A 183 10.79 -24.55 -20.94
CA ALA A 183 9.75 -25.03 -21.85
C ALA A 183 8.88 -23.88 -22.33
N LYS A 184 8.44 -23.00 -21.43
CA LYS A 184 7.62 -21.82 -21.76
C LYS A 184 8.36 -20.83 -22.67
N ALA A 185 9.63 -20.59 -22.42
CA ALA A 185 10.45 -19.73 -23.27
C ALA A 185 10.59 -20.26 -24.70
N VAL A 186 10.68 -21.58 -24.88
CA VAL A 186 10.70 -22.23 -26.20
C VAL A 186 9.32 -22.20 -26.85
N GLU A 187 8.25 -22.55 -26.10
CA GLU A 187 6.87 -22.55 -26.56
C GLU A 187 6.46 -21.18 -27.11
N ASP A 188 6.82 -20.12 -26.38
CA ASP A 188 6.47 -18.74 -26.74
C ASP A 188 7.42 -18.13 -27.80
N GLY A 189 8.41 -18.89 -28.27
CA GLY A 189 9.36 -18.45 -29.29
C GLY A 189 10.35 -17.40 -28.79
N LEU A 190 10.53 -17.27 -27.47
CA LEU A 190 11.52 -16.35 -26.89
C LEU A 190 12.95 -16.82 -27.14
N ILE A 191 13.15 -18.12 -27.25
CA ILE A 191 14.42 -18.79 -27.58
C ILE A 191 14.18 -19.99 -28.46
N GLY A 192 15.21 -20.44 -29.20
CA GLY A 192 15.24 -21.74 -29.86
C GLY A 192 15.53 -22.89 -28.87
N ALA A 193 15.14 -24.10 -29.26
CA ALA A 193 15.43 -25.29 -28.46
C ALA A 193 16.93 -25.44 -28.20
N GLY A 194 17.32 -25.61 -26.93
CA GLY A 194 18.71 -25.77 -26.52
C GLY A 194 19.52 -24.48 -26.39
N GLN A 195 18.91 -23.31 -26.60
CA GLN A 195 19.56 -22.02 -26.34
C GLN A 195 19.51 -21.67 -24.84
N GLU A 196 20.54 -20.96 -24.39
CA GLU A 196 20.58 -20.40 -23.04
C GLU A 196 19.67 -19.18 -22.91
N MET A 197 19.00 -19.06 -21.77
CA MET A 197 18.13 -17.93 -21.47
C MET A 197 18.92 -16.81 -20.80
N THR A 198 18.76 -15.59 -21.30
CA THR A 198 19.11 -14.39 -20.53
C THR A 198 18.20 -14.20 -19.33
N ASP A 199 18.58 -13.40 -18.35
CA ASP A 199 17.75 -13.13 -17.18
C ASP A 199 16.45 -12.42 -17.55
N GLN A 200 16.45 -11.59 -18.58
CA GLN A 200 15.26 -10.96 -19.14
C GLN A 200 14.30 -12.01 -19.74
N ILE A 201 14.81 -12.97 -20.50
CA ILE A 201 13.98 -14.06 -21.06
C ILE A 201 13.39 -14.92 -19.94
N LYS A 202 14.19 -15.25 -18.91
CA LYS A 202 13.70 -15.99 -17.74
C LYS A 202 12.57 -15.23 -17.04
N LEU A 203 12.70 -13.91 -16.87
CA LEU A 203 11.67 -13.09 -16.26
C LEU A 203 10.37 -13.13 -17.08
N VAL A 204 10.46 -12.88 -18.39
CA VAL A 204 9.28 -12.89 -19.29
C VAL A 204 8.60 -14.26 -19.26
N ALA A 205 9.36 -15.35 -19.30
CA ALA A 205 8.81 -16.70 -19.22
C ALA A 205 8.15 -16.99 -17.85
N ARG A 206 8.73 -16.50 -16.75
CA ARG A 206 8.12 -16.62 -15.41
C ARG A 206 6.82 -15.82 -15.31
N LEU A 207 6.79 -14.58 -15.83
CA LEU A 207 5.58 -13.76 -15.85
C LEU A 207 4.45 -14.47 -16.63
N ARG A 208 4.76 -15.00 -17.82
CA ARG A 208 3.76 -15.71 -18.63
C ARG A 208 3.24 -16.96 -17.94
N LEU A 209 4.13 -17.77 -17.32
CA LEU A 209 3.72 -18.93 -16.53
C LEU A 209 2.88 -18.54 -15.32
N LEU A 210 3.25 -17.45 -14.61
CA LEU A 210 2.46 -16.95 -13.49
C LEU A 210 1.04 -16.60 -13.94
N TYR A 211 0.89 -15.84 -15.01
CA TYR A 211 -0.41 -15.44 -15.52
C TYR A 211 -1.24 -16.65 -16.02
N GLU A 212 -0.61 -17.56 -16.76
CA GLU A 212 -1.25 -18.77 -17.25
C GLU A 212 -1.77 -19.66 -16.10
N GLN A 213 -0.90 -19.94 -15.11
CA GLN A 213 -1.26 -20.81 -14.00
C GLN A 213 -2.23 -20.17 -13.01
N THR A 214 -2.34 -18.83 -13.01
CA THR A 214 -3.28 -18.08 -12.17
C THR A 214 -4.47 -17.49 -12.94
N GLU A 215 -4.70 -17.91 -14.18
CA GLU A 215 -5.82 -17.40 -14.99
C GLU A 215 -7.17 -17.60 -14.30
N LYS A 216 -7.37 -18.77 -13.65
CA LYS A 216 -8.63 -19.13 -12.98
C LYS A 216 -8.97 -18.30 -11.76
N VAL A 217 -7.97 -17.64 -11.14
CA VAL A 217 -8.20 -16.79 -9.95
C VAL A 217 -8.48 -15.34 -10.33
N GLN A 218 -8.34 -14.97 -11.61
CA GLN A 218 -8.49 -13.61 -12.09
C GLN A 218 -9.88 -13.03 -11.77
N GLY A 219 -9.91 -11.87 -11.13
CA GLY A 219 -11.13 -11.15 -10.79
C GLY A 219 -11.82 -11.63 -9.51
N ASP A 220 -11.28 -12.66 -8.83
CA ASP A 220 -11.89 -13.23 -7.64
C ASP A 220 -12.03 -12.22 -6.49
N PHE A 221 -11.02 -11.38 -6.26
CA PHE A 221 -11.05 -10.37 -5.21
C PHE A 221 -12.24 -9.41 -5.36
N VAL A 222 -12.51 -8.95 -6.58
CA VAL A 222 -13.63 -8.05 -6.86
C VAL A 222 -14.97 -8.76 -6.75
N ASN A 223 -15.04 -10.01 -7.22
CA ASN A 223 -16.27 -10.81 -7.18
C ASN A 223 -16.66 -11.24 -5.76
N THR A 224 -15.70 -11.36 -4.85
CA THR A 224 -15.92 -11.74 -3.45
C THR A 224 -15.89 -10.52 -2.49
N SER A 225 -15.92 -9.30 -3.03
CA SER A 225 -15.82 -8.05 -2.26
C SER A 225 -16.92 -7.88 -1.20
N ASP A 226 -18.07 -8.50 -1.38
CA ASP A 226 -19.21 -8.48 -0.44
C ASP A 226 -19.11 -9.54 0.67
N ASP A 227 -18.16 -10.46 0.59
CA ASP A 227 -17.93 -11.47 1.62
C ASP A 227 -17.40 -10.82 2.92
N LEU A 228 -17.76 -11.39 4.08
CA LEU A 228 -17.41 -10.86 5.39
C LEU A 228 -15.90 -10.65 5.56
N ALA A 229 -15.08 -11.59 5.10
CA ALA A 229 -13.62 -11.51 5.20
C ALA A 229 -13.06 -10.35 4.35
N THR A 230 -13.55 -10.17 3.15
CA THR A 230 -13.16 -9.09 2.25
C THR A 230 -13.69 -7.74 2.74
N SER A 231 -14.92 -7.70 3.27
CA SER A 231 -15.48 -6.50 3.90
C SER A 231 -14.65 -6.05 5.10
N PHE A 232 -14.10 -6.99 5.88
CA PHE A 232 -13.21 -6.66 7.00
C PHE A 232 -11.85 -6.13 6.52
N ARG A 233 -11.26 -6.72 5.47
CA ARG A 233 -10.03 -6.19 4.84
C ARG A 233 -10.24 -4.79 4.28
N ASN A 234 -11.36 -4.57 3.58
CA ASN A 234 -11.73 -3.26 3.03
C ASN A 234 -11.91 -2.22 4.15
N LEU A 235 -12.52 -2.59 5.28
CA LEU A 235 -12.60 -1.72 6.45
C LEU A 235 -11.22 -1.34 6.98
N GLN A 236 -10.31 -2.29 7.08
CA GLN A 236 -8.93 -2.02 7.54
C GLN A 236 -8.20 -1.08 6.57
N THR A 237 -8.38 -1.28 5.28
CA THR A 237 -7.84 -0.40 4.22
C THR A 237 -8.43 1.00 4.33
N ASP A 238 -9.75 1.13 4.45
CA ASP A 238 -10.44 2.42 4.60
C ASP A 238 -9.97 3.18 5.86
N LEU A 239 -9.72 2.48 6.97
CA LEU A 239 -9.16 3.07 8.19
C LEU A 239 -7.74 3.61 7.96
N GLY A 240 -6.91 2.86 7.23
CA GLY A 240 -5.57 3.29 6.85
C GLY A 240 -5.58 4.53 5.96
N GLU A 241 -6.46 4.59 4.97
CA GLU A 241 -6.61 5.76 4.09
C GLU A 241 -7.07 7.01 4.85
N VAL A 242 -8.01 6.88 5.76
CA VAL A 242 -8.44 7.99 6.62
C VAL A 242 -7.29 8.50 7.49
N ALA A 243 -6.46 7.60 8.01
CA ALA A 243 -5.28 8.00 8.79
C ALA A 243 -4.27 8.77 7.95
N ILE A 244 -4.08 8.41 6.68
CA ILE A 244 -3.23 9.13 5.73
C ILE A 244 -3.81 10.54 5.49
N GLU A 245 -5.09 10.64 5.10
CA GLU A 245 -5.74 11.91 4.78
C GLU A 245 -5.72 12.90 5.95
N LEU A 246 -6.05 12.44 7.16
CA LEU A 246 -6.00 13.28 8.35
C LEU A 246 -4.56 13.68 8.71
N GLY A 247 -3.62 12.76 8.51
CA GLY A 247 -2.21 13.00 8.76
C GLY A 247 -1.60 14.01 7.79
N GLU A 248 -2.00 14.01 6.51
CA GLU A 248 -1.55 14.99 5.52
C GLU A 248 -1.92 16.43 5.92
N GLU A 249 -3.08 16.64 6.58
CA GLU A 249 -3.48 17.95 7.11
C GLU A 249 -2.70 18.35 8.38
N LEU A 250 -2.32 17.38 9.20
CA LEU A 250 -1.58 17.60 10.44
C LEU A 250 -0.07 17.72 10.24
N LEU A 251 0.47 17.16 9.17
CA LEU A 251 1.91 17.08 8.90
C LEU A 251 2.60 18.47 8.80
N PRO A 252 2.05 19.49 8.10
CA PRO A 252 2.65 20.82 8.10
C PRO A 252 2.70 21.43 9.50
N ILE A 253 1.63 21.30 10.30
CA ILE A 253 1.56 21.80 11.67
C ILE A 253 2.65 21.13 12.54
N ALA A 254 2.82 19.82 12.43
CA ALA A 254 3.85 19.08 13.14
C ALA A 254 5.26 19.55 12.73
N LYS A 255 5.49 19.80 11.43
CA LYS A 255 6.76 20.34 10.92
C LYS A 255 7.06 21.74 11.47
N ASP A 256 6.06 22.61 11.52
CA ASP A 256 6.21 23.98 12.04
C ASP A 256 6.55 23.97 13.54
N ILE A 257 5.91 23.10 14.32
CA ILE A 257 6.25 22.92 15.75
C ILE A 257 7.69 22.44 15.90
N VAL A 258 8.11 21.43 15.13
CA VAL A 258 9.48 20.89 15.19
C VAL A 258 10.51 21.94 14.76
N SER A 259 10.24 22.73 13.72
CA SER A 259 11.13 23.79 13.27
C SER A 259 11.28 24.87 14.35
N THR A 260 10.17 25.31 14.95
CA THR A 260 10.17 26.29 16.04
C THR A 260 10.97 25.80 17.26
N LEU A 261 10.83 24.54 17.64
CA LEU A 261 11.58 23.94 18.75
C LEU A 261 13.09 23.77 18.45
N ARG A 262 13.44 23.60 17.17
CA ARG A 262 14.84 23.47 16.74
C ARG A 262 15.60 24.81 16.70
N ASP A 263 14.88 25.90 16.48
CA ASP A 263 15.41 27.25 16.37
C ASP A 263 15.57 27.93 17.76
N TRP A 264 15.22 27.20 18.85
CA TRP A 264 15.42 27.55 20.25
C TRP A 264 16.67 26.85 20.82
#